data_1e0b6188a2d4b400543781f064b7df75
#
_entry.id   1e0b6188a2d4b400543781f064b7df75
#
_cell.length_a   1.000
_cell.length_b   1.000
_cell.length_c   1.000
_cell.angle_alpha   90.00
_cell.angle_beta   90.00
_cell.angle_gamma   90.00
#
_symmetry.space_group_name_H-M   'P 1'
#
loop_
_entity.id
_entity.type
_entity.pdbx_description
1 polymer ?
#
loop_
_entity_poly.entity_id
_entity_poly.type
_entity_poly.pdbx_seq_one_letter_code
_entity_poly.pdbx_strand_id
1 'polypeptide(L)'
;EAVKTARTGVMLSGIDTPLKRLVVTSSIPSEGKTTTSMNLAFAFGQMEKVVLLDGDMRRPSVAGNCGLTNRSPGLSNIIAGTEDLDTCTYPYKGIDVIPAGIVPPNPLELLSSERFGELLKVLADKYDRVIIDSAPTQAVSDSLVLSSHVDGVIYVVKSDATPTEVAESGLNRLLRVNANVLGVVLNQFDASHAAKYGGYGKGYYDYYGYGSDKAY
;
A
#
# COMPACT_ATOMS: atom_id res chain seq x y z
N GLU A 1 -12.66 3.52 -11.17
CA GLU A 1 -13.21 2.15 -11.22
C GLU A 1 -12.14 1.11 -10.88
N ALA A 2 -10.93 1.15 -11.46
CA ALA A 2 -9.85 0.19 -11.22
C ALA A 2 -9.53 -0.04 -9.73
N VAL A 3 -9.49 1.03 -8.93
CA VAL A 3 -9.25 0.94 -7.47
C VAL A 3 -10.37 0.18 -6.75
N LYS A 4 -11.63 0.36 -7.17
CA LYS A 4 -12.77 -0.39 -6.62
C LYS A 4 -12.67 -1.87 -6.96
N THR A 5 -12.21 -2.20 -8.17
CA THR A 5 -11.95 -3.58 -8.59
C THR A 5 -10.84 -4.21 -7.73
N ALA A 6 -9.73 -3.49 -7.52
CA ALA A 6 -8.65 -3.95 -6.65
C ALA A 6 -9.14 -4.17 -5.20
N ARG A 7 -9.94 -3.23 -4.64
CA ARG A 7 -10.58 -3.41 -3.33
C ARG A 7 -11.43 -4.68 -3.28
N THR A 8 -12.28 -4.90 -4.30
CA THR A 8 -13.13 -6.10 -4.38
C THR A 8 -12.29 -7.37 -4.44
N GLY A 9 -11.19 -7.38 -5.21
CA GLY A 9 -10.25 -8.50 -5.24
C GLY A 9 -9.67 -8.83 -3.86
N VAL A 10 -9.25 -7.81 -3.11
CA VAL A 10 -8.77 -7.98 -1.73
C VAL A 10 -9.86 -8.54 -0.82
N MET A 11 -11.09 -8.01 -0.91
CA MET A 11 -12.22 -8.50 -0.09
C MET A 11 -12.53 -9.97 -0.39
N LEU A 12 -12.53 -10.37 -1.65
CA LEU A 12 -12.79 -11.75 -2.06
C LEU A 12 -11.66 -12.70 -1.64
N SER A 13 -10.41 -12.24 -1.61
CA SER A 13 -9.28 -13.02 -1.10
C SER A 13 -9.34 -13.27 0.42
N GLY A 14 -10.16 -12.50 1.15
CA GLY A 14 -10.33 -12.58 2.61
C GLY A 14 -11.65 -13.19 3.07
N ILE A 15 -12.38 -13.95 2.23
CA ILE A 15 -13.69 -14.51 2.58
C ILE A 15 -13.57 -15.48 3.78
N ASP A 16 -12.57 -16.36 3.75
CA ASP A 16 -12.39 -17.38 4.80
C ASP A 16 -11.56 -16.85 6.00
N THR A 17 -10.72 -15.86 5.77
CA THR A 17 -9.85 -15.29 6.81
C THR A 17 -9.80 -13.78 6.64
N PRO A 18 -10.27 -12.99 7.61
CA PRO A 18 -10.27 -11.53 7.50
C PRO A 18 -8.87 -10.96 7.27
N LEU A 19 -8.70 -10.19 6.21
CA LEU A 19 -7.45 -9.53 5.85
C LEU A 19 -7.47 -8.09 6.40
N LYS A 20 -7.23 -7.92 7.70
CA LYS A 20 -7.28 -6.60 8.35
C LYS A 20 -6.06 -5.74 8.05
N ARG A 21 -4.87 -6.34 8.08
CA ARG A 21 -3.59 -5.64 7.91
C ARG A 21 -3.04 -5.94 6.53
N LEU A 22 -2.84 -4.90 5.74
CA LEU A 22 -2.35 -4.99 4.37
C LEU A 22 -1.10 -4.13 4.22
N VAL A 23 -0.08 -4.64 3.54
CA VAL A 23 1.06 -3.84 3.10
C VAL A 23 1.04 -3.68 1.58
N VAL A 24 1.32 -2.47 1.13
CA VAL A 24 1.50 -2.15 -0.30
C VAL A 24 2.98 -1.89 -0.53
N THR A 25 3.58 -2.64 -1.43
CA THR A 25 4.99 -2.51 -1.80
C THR A 25 5.16 -2.57 -3.31
N SER A 26 6.40 -2.42 -3.78
CA SER A 26 6.75 -2.46 -5.20
C SER A 26 8.17 -3.01 -5.40
N SER A 27 8.60 -3.21 -6.65
CA SER A 27 9.97 -3.65 -6.96
C SER A 27 10.99 -2.55 -6.66
N ILE A 28 10.75 -1.37 -7.28
CA ILE A 28 11.67 -0.23 -7.31
C ILE A 28 10.92 1.07 -6.93
N PRO A 29 11.64 2.17 -6.68
CA PRO A 29 11.00 3.48 -6.46
C PRO A 29 10.16 3.94 -7.66
N SER A 30 9.16 4.80 -7.38
CA SER A 30 8.32 5.48 -8.41
C SER A 30 7.38 4.57 -9.21
N GLU A 31 7.05 3.38 -8.72
CA GLU A 31 6.01 2.51 -9.31
C GLU A 31 4.58 2.90 -8.88
N GLY A 32 4.45 3.84 -7.94
CA GLY A 32 3.15 4.37 -7.48
C GLY A 32 2.57 3.63 -6.28
N LYS A 33 3.39 2.94 -5.48
CA LYS A 33 2.95 2.26 -4.26
C LYS A 33 2.18 3.17 -3.31
N THR A 34 2.70 4.37 -2.98
CA THR A 34 2.04 5.33 -2.08
C THR A 34 0.70 5.81 -2.64
N THR A 35 0.64 6.10 -3.94
CA THR A 35 -0.62 6.47 -4.61
C THR A 35 -1.63 5.32 -4.55
N THR A 36 -1.18 4.09 -4.74
CA THR A 36 -2.02 2.89 -4.64
C THR A 36 -2.49 2.68 -3.20
N SER A 37 -1.61 2.82 -2.20
CA SER A 37 -1.93 2.72 -0.77
C SER A 37 -3.02 3.72 -0.38
N MET A 38 -2.85 4.99 -0.75
CA MET A 38 -3.82 6.06 -0.46
C MET A 38 -5.17 5.81 -1.15
N ASN A 39 -5.15 5.46 -2.43
CA ASN A 39 -6.39 5.20 -3.18
C ASN A 39 -7.15 3.98 -2.65
N LEU A 40 -6.45 2.91 -2.25
CA LEU A 40 -7.06 1.77 -1.59
C LEU A 40 -7.63 2.15 -0.23
N ALA A 41 -6.89 2.94 0.58
CA ALA A 41 -7.38 3.43 1.87
C ALA A 41 -8.67 4.24 1.70
N PHE A 42 -8.73 5.15 0.73
CA PHE A 42 -9.96 5.90 0.44
C PHE A 42 -11.09 5.01 -0.07
N ALA A 43 -10.79 4.01 -0.90
CA ALA A 43 -11.80 3.11 -1.41
C ALA A 43 -12.42 2.23 -0.30
N PHE A 44 -11.61 1.75 0.63
CA PHE A 44 -12.09 1.05 1.83
C PHE A 44 -12.79 2.00 2.80
N GLY A 45 -12.27 3.22 3.00
CA GLY A 45 -12.81 4.22 3.92
C GLY A 45 -14.22 4.70 3.58
N GLN A 46 -14.75 4.39 2.39
CA GLN A 46 -16.15 4.61 2.03
C GLN A 46 -17.12 3.69 2.79
N MET A 47 -16.64 2.57 3.34
CA MET A 47 -17.47 1.51 3.93
C MET A 47 -16.93 1.02 5.27
N GLU A 48 -15.65 1.23 5.56
CA GLU A 48 -14.92 0.69 6.70
C GLU A 48 -14.19 1.82 7.44
N LYS A 49 -13.87 1.58 8.72
CA LYS A 49 -12.97 2.44 9.47
C LYS A 49 -11.53 2.08 9.16
N VAL A 50 -10.83 2.96 8.46
CA VAL A 50 -9.50 2.70 7.88
C VAL A 50 -8.44 3.59 8.47
N VAL A 51 -7.25 3.02 8.72
CA VAL A 51 -6.03 3.78 8.97
C VAL A 51 -4.96 3.45 7.93
N LEU A 52 -4.31 4.50 7.43
CA LEU A 52 -3.15 4.42 6.53
C LEU A 52 -1.88 4.78 7.30
N LEU A 53 -0.90 3.88 7.32
CA LEU A 53 0.42 4.08 7.91
C LEU A 53 1.47 4.33 6.84
N ASP A 54 2.36 5.29 7.07
CA ASP A 54 3.58 5.45 6.28
C ASP A 54 4.71 4.61 6.90
N GLY A 55 4.93 3.42 6.36
CA GLY A 55 6.00 2.49 6.75
C GLY A 55 7.31 2.72 5.98
N ASP A 56 7.33 3.59 4.95
CA ASP A 56 8.56 3.99 4.27
C ASP A 56 9.28 5.11 5.06
N MET A 57 9.83 4.76 6.21
CA MET A 57 10.53 5.72 7.07
C MET A 57 11.82 6.27 6.44
N ARG A 58 12.29 5.72 5.31
CA ARG A 58 13.50 6.20 4.61
C ARG A 58 13.19 7.33 3.64
N ARG A 59 12.05 7.25 2.95
CA ARG A 59 11.56 8.24 2.00
C ARG A 59 10.06 8.47 2.19
N PRO A 60 9.68 8.99 3.36
CA PRO A 60 8.27 9.16 3.71
C PRO A 60 7.59 10.12 2.74
N SER A 61 6.39 9.80 2.33
CA SER A 61 5.65 10.59 1.34
C SER A 61 4.18 10.81 1.70
N VAL A 62 3.61 10.03 2.59
CA VAL A 62 2.19 10.15 2.97
C VAL A 62 1.91 11.49 3.65
N ALA A 63 2.79 11.96 4.54
CA ALA A 63 2.63 13.25 5.21
C ALA A 63 2.41 14.40 4.21
N GLY A 64 3.31 14.54 3.22
CA GLY A 64 3.21 15.59 2.20
C GLY A 64 1.93 15.50 1.35
N ASN A 65 1.51 14.28 1.01
CA ASN A 65 0.26 14.05 0.26
C ASN A 65 -1.00 14.41 1.08
N CYS A 66 -0.90 14.38 2.41
CA CYS A 66 -2.00 14.73 3.32
C CYS A 66 -1.93 16.17 3.83
N GLY A 67 -0.99 16.98 3.35
CA GLY A 67 -0.81 18.38 3.80
C GLY A 67 -0.20 18.49 5.20
N LEU A 68 0.40 17.41 5.70
CA LEU A 68 1.16 17.39 6.95
C LEU A 68 2.61 17.81 6.69
N THR A 69 3.33 18.16 7.75
CA THR A 69 4.74 18.49 7.65
C THR A 69 5.60 17.24 7.90
N ASN A 70 6.84 17.23 7.41
CA ASN A 70 7.81 16.16 7.70
C ASN A 70 8.25 16.14 9.18
N ARG A 71 7.77 17.09 10.00
CA ARG A 71 8.01 17.16 11.45
C ARG A 71 6.82 16.69 12.26
N SER A 72 5.70 16.38 11.61
CA SER A 72 4.52 15.84 12.29
C SER A 72 4.88 14.52 12.93
N PRO A 73 4.60 14.30 14.23
CA PRO A 73 4.86 13.02 14.88
C PRO A 73 4.07 11.90 14.19
N GLY A 74 4.59 10.69 14.25
CA GLY A 74 4.01 9.57 13.53
C GLY A 74 4.51 8.21 14.01
N LEU A 75 4.54 7.26 13.09
CA LEU A 75 4.81 5.85 13.37
C LEU A 75 6.11 5.62 14.16
N SER A 76 7.21 6.27 13.77
CA SER A 76 8.49 6.17 14.47
C SER A 76 8.41 6.66 15.92
N ASN A 77 7.65 7.73 16.18
CA ASN A 77 7.46 8.31 17.49
C ASN A 77 6.65 7.37 18.42
N ILE A 78 5.60 6.75 17.87
CA ILE A 78 4.78 5.77 18.62
C ILE A 78 5.65 4.57 19.02
N ILE A 79 6.37 3.99 18.07
CA ILE A 79 7.20 2.82 18.32
C ILE A 79 8.33 3.15 19.31
N ALA A 80 8.94 4.32 19.20
CA ALA A 80 9.96 4.79 20.14
C ALA A 80 9.39 5.12 21.55
N GLY A 81 8.06 5.30 21.67
CA GLY A 81 7.39 5.67 22.90
C GLY A 81 7.60 7.14 23.30
N THR A 82 7.89 8.00 22.33
CA THR A 82 8.03 9.46 22.53
C THR A 82 6.73 10.22 22.38
N GLU A 83 5.77 9.64 21.69
CA GLU A 83 4.43 10.20 21.48
C GLU A 83 3.39 9.07 21.53
N ASP A 84 2.15 9.41 21.88
CA ASP A 84 1.04 8.48 21.91
C ASP A 84 0.36 8.32 20.53
N LEU A 85 -0.48 7.29 20.41
CA LEU A 85 -1.19 6.97 19.18
C LEU A 85 -2.15 8.10 18.75
N ASP A 86 -2.84 8.73 19.68
CA ASP A 86 -3.84 9.75 19.35
C ASP A 86 -3.17 11.03 18.85
N THR A 87 -2.02 11.43 19.43
CA THR A 87 -1.20 12.56 18.94
C THR A 87 -0.66 12.33 17.53
N CYS A 88 -0.35 11.08 17.18
CA CYS A 88 0.23 10.72 15.88
C CYS A 88 -0.82 10.34 14.82
N THR A 89 -2.10 10.40 15.12
CA THR A 89 -3.20 10.03 14.23
C THR A 89 -3.91 11.27 13.70
N TYR A 90 -3.95 11.43 12.38
CA TYR A 90 -4.52 12.61 11.71
C TYR A 90 -5.71 12.22 10.84
N PRO A 91 -6.90 12.82 11.03
CA PRO A 91 -8.03 12.55 10.14
C PRO A 91 -7.80 13.19 8.76
N TYR A 92 -8.04 12.42 7.70
CA TYR A 92 -7.87 12.89 6.33
C TYR A 92 -8.86 12.23 5.37
N LYS A 93 -9.78 13.02 4.78
CA LYS A 93 -10.74 12.59 3.74
C LYS A 93 -11.49 11.28 4.07
N GLY A 94 -11.95 11.13 5.31
CA GLY A 94 -12.74 9.97 5.73
C GLY A 94 -11.94 8.74 6.18
N ILE A 95 -10.63 8.86 6.27
CA ILE A 95 -9.73 7.87 6.87
C ILE A 95 -8.87 8.53 7.95
N ASP A 96 -8.21 7.73 8.77
CA ASP A 96 -7.15 8.18 9.65
C ASP A 96 -5.78 7.91 9.00
N VAL A 97 -4.80 8.78 9.25
CA VAL A 97 -3.44 8.67 8.71
C VAL A 97 -2.42 8.77 9.84
N ILE A 98 -1.47 7.87 9.85
CA ILE A 98 -0.29 7.91 10.71
C ILE A 98 0.94 8.08 9.81
N PRO A 99 1.53 9.29 9.73
CA PRO A 99 2.73 9.52 8.93
C PRO A 99 3.93 8.77 9.50
N ALA A 100 5.04 8.70 8.77
CA ALA A 100 6.25 8.03 9.23
C ALA A 100 6.83 8.60 10.54
N GLY A 101 6.60 9.89 10.79
CA GLY A 101 7.17 10.60 11.92
C GLY A 101 8.61 11.05 11.65
N ILE A 102 9.38 11.23 12.71
CA ILE A 102 10.80 11.59 12.61
C ILE A 102 11.58 10.41 12.03
N VAL A 103 12.34 10.65 10.95
CA VAL A 103 13.15 9.61 10.30
C VAL A 103 14.17 9.03 11.31
N PRO A 104 14.04 7.75 11.68
CA PRO A 104 14.96 7.15 12.64
C PRO A 104 16.29 6.78 11.98
N PRO A 105 17.39 6.65 12.73
CA PRO A 105 18.67 6.22 12.20
C PRO A 105 18.63 4.77 11.64
N ASN A 106 17.81 3.91 12.23
CA ASN A 106 17.62 2.53 11.80
C ASN A 106 16.13 2.14 11.70
N PRO A 107 15.46 2.43 10.56
CA PRO A 107 14.07 2.06 10.33
C PRO A 107 13.78 0.56 10.49
N LEU A 108 14.69 -0.30 10.00
CA LEU A 108 14.51 -1.75 10.04
C LEU A 108 14.38 -2.27 11.48
N GLU A 109 15.18 -1.76 12.39
CA GLU A 109 15.16 -2.15 13.81
C GLU A 109 13.81 -1.80 14.46
N LEU A 110 13.30 -0.58 14.18
CA LEU A 110 11.99 -0.17 14.67
C LEU A 110 10.86 -1.06 14.14
N LEU A 111 10.86 -1.34 12.83
CA LEU A 111 9.83 -2.16 12.19
C LEU A 111 9.93 -3.66 12.61
N SER A 112 11.10 -4.11 13.08
CA SER A 112 11.31 -5.47 13.60
C SER A 112 11.01 -5.59 15.10
N SER A 113 10.69 -4.51 15.78
CA SER A 113 10.50 -4.50 17.23
C SER A 113 9.17 -5.13 17.66
N GLU A 114 9.12 -5.70 18.87
CA GLU A 114 7.86 -6.17 19.47
C GLU A 114 6.83 -5.05 19.60
N ARG A 115 7.27 -3.82 19.90
CA ARG A 115 6.40 -2.64 20.01
C ARG A 115 5.65 -2.34 18.71
N PHE A 116 6.27 -2.53 17.56
CA PHE A 116 5.58 -2.40 16.27
C PHE A 116 4.51 -3.48 16.11
N GLY A 117 4.81 -4.72 16.47
CA GLY A 117 3.83 -5.82 16.45
C GLY A 117 2.64 -5.58 17.39
N GLU A 118 2.89 -5.04 18.58
CA GLU A 118 1.84 -4.64 19.54
C GLU A 118 0.99 -3.49 19.00
N LEU A 119 1.62 -2.47 18.43
CA LEU A 119 0.91 -1.37 17.77
C LEU A 119 -0.03 -1.87 16.68
N LEU A 120 0.41 -2.79 15.83
CA LEU A 120 -0.43 -3.35 14.77
C LEU A 120 -1.63 -4.14 15.32
N LYS A 121 -1.51 -4.80 16.48
CA LYS A 121 -2.64 -5.44 17.16
C LYS A 121 -3.64 -4.40 17.65
N VAL A 122 -3.16 -3.35 18.34
CA VAL A 122 -4.01 -2.24 18.80
C VAL A 122 -4.76 -1.59 17.64
N LEU A 123 -4.07 -1.35 16.51
CA LEU A 123 -4.70 -0.79 15.32
C LEU A 123 -5.72 -1.74 14.68
N ALA A 124 -5.46 -3.03 14.64
CA ALA A 124 -6.40 -4.03 14.12
C ALA A 124 -7.67 -4.17 14.99
N ASP A 125 -7.59 -3.82 16.28
CA ASP A 125 -8.74 -3.78 17.18
C ASP A 125 -9.54 -2.47 17.02
N LYS A 126 -8.85 -1.35 16.73
CA LYS A 126 -9.45 -0.01 16.60
C LYS A 126 -10.05 0.26 15.22
N TYR A 127 -9.54 -0.40 14.17
CA TYR A 127 -9.89 -0.20 12.76
C TYR A 127 -10.32 -1.51 12.09
N ASP A 128 -11.20 -1.40 11.10
CA ASP A 128 -11.59 -2.53 10.25
C ASP A 128 -10.48 -2.88 9.27
N ARG A 129 -9.69 -1.86 8.85
CA ARG A 129 -8.59 -2.01 7.90
C ARG A 129 -7.38 -1.17 8.30
N VAL A 130 -6.20 -1.78 8.27
CA VAL A 130 -4.90 -1.13 8.44
C VAL A 130 -4.12 -1.30 7.15
N ILE A 131 -3.82 -0.20 6.46
CA ILE A 131 -3.05 -0.22 5.22
C ILE A 131 -1.69 0.42 5.50
N ILE A 132 -0.62 -0.24 5.06
CA ILE A 132 0.76 0.20 5.29
C ILE A 132 1.40 0.47 3.93
N ASP A 133 1.76 1.73 3.66
CA ASP A 133 2.67 2.07 2.56
C ASP A 133 4.09 1.69 2.94
N SER A 134 4.87 1.11 2.06
CA SER A 134 6.20 0.59 2.41
C SER A 134 7.29 0.97 1.40
N ALA A 135 8.54 0.75 1.77
CA ALA A 135 9.68 0.88 0.87
C ALA A 135 9.68 -0.23 -0.20
N PRO A 136 10.32 -0.01 -1.38
CA PRO A 136 10.42 -1.01 -2.44
C PRO A 136 11.27 -2.21 -2.02
N THR A 137 10.89 -3.42 -2.49
CA THR A 137 11.55 -4.69 -2.12
C THR A 137 13.00 -4.79 -2.56
N GLN A 138 13.39 -4.18 -3.69
CA GLN A 138 14.78 -4.23 -4.19
C GLN A 138 15.71 -3.29 -3.43
N ALA A 139 15.18 -2.20 -2.87
CA ALA A 139 16.00 -1.18 -2.23
C ALA A 139 16.45 -1.58 -0.83
N VAL A 140 15.54 -2.17 -0.04
CA VAL A 140 15.73 -2.46 1.40
C VAL A 140 14.92 -3.68 1.83
N SER A 141 15.16 -4.15 3.06
CA SER A 141 14.43 -5.29 3.64
C SER A 141 13.20 -4.89 4.45
N ASP A 142 12.91 -3.60 4.56
CA ASP A 142 11.82 -3.08 5.40
C ASP A 142 10.46 -3.67 5.00
N SER A 143 10.15 -3.77 3.69
CA SER A 143 8.92 -4.38 3.20
C SER A 143 8.82 -5.89 3.49
N LEU A 144 9.97 -6.59 3.56
CA LEU A 144 10.00 -8.01 3.92
C LEU A 144 9.65 -8.21 5.40
N VAL A 145 10.17 -7.33 6.27
CA VAL A 145 9.80 -7.33 7.70
C VAL A 145 8.34 -6.98 7.86
N LEU A 146 7.85 -5.93 7.19
CA LEU A 146 6.44 -5.55 7.23
C LEU A 146 5.53 -6.70 6.78
N SER A 147 5.94 -7.46 5.75
CA SER A 147 5.15 -8.58 5.24
C SER A 147 4.91 -9.70 6.24
N SER A 148 5.80 -9.85 7.25
CA SER A 148 5.62 -10.86 8.31
C SER A 148 4.62 -10.44 9.41
N HIS A 149 4.23 -9.18 9.45
CA HIS A 149 3.30 -8.62 10.44
C HIS A 149 1.89 -8.41 9.91
N VAL A 150 1.64 -8.67 8.63
CA VAL A 150 0.37 -8.38 7.97
C VAL A 150 -0.33 -9.64 7.45
N ASP A 151 -1.61 -9.49 7.15
CA ASP A 151 -2.43 -10.59 6.64
C ASP A 151 -2.31 -10.73 5.12
N GLY A 152 -1.87 -9.68 4.40
CA GLY A 152 -1.69 -9.72 2.96
C GLY A 152 -0.79 -8.62 2.40
N VAL A 153 -0.19 -8.92 1.27
CA VAL A 153 0.70 -8.03 0.51
C VAL A 153 0.07 -7.72 -0.84
N ILE A 154 0.03 -6.44 -1.20
CA ILE A 154 -0.33 -5.96 -2.53
C ILE A 154 0.94 -5.48 -3.21
N TYR A 155 1.26 -6.08 -4.35
CA TYR A 155 2.49 -5.78 -5.07
C TYR A 155 2.21 -4.87 -6.26
N VAL A 156 2.88 -3.72 -6.33
CA VAL A 156 2.67 -2.72 -7.39
C VAL A 156 3.81 -2.79 -8.39
N VAL A 157 3.47 -2.85 -9.68
CA VAL A 157 4.41 -2.82 -10.79
C VAL A 157 3.99 -1.72 -11.75
N LYS A 158 4.95 -0.91 -12.20
CA LYS A 158 4.68 0.13 -13.19
C LYS A 158 4.69 -0.46 -14.60
N SER A 159 3.58 -0.28 -15.33
CA SER A 159 3.47 -0.68 -16.74
C SER A 159 4.50 0.03 -17.61
N ASP A 160 5.00 -0.67 -18.61
CA ASP A 160 5.93 -0.18 -19.63
C ASP A 160 7.24 0.47 -19.10
N ALA A 161 7.55 0.28 -17.80
CA ALA A 161 8.71 0.88 -17.16
C ALA A 161 9.51 -0.09 -16.29
N THR A 162 8.85 -1.03 -15.62
CA THR A 162 9.52 -2.02 -14.77
C THR A 162 9.79 -3.28 -15.59
N PRO A 163 11.06 -3.68 -15.79
CA PRO A 163 11.38 -4.95 -16.45
C PRO A 163 10.80 -6.14 -15.68
N THR A 164 10.34 -7.15 -16.41
CA THR A 164 9.72 -8.36 -15.83
C THR A 164 10.65 -9.04 -14.83
N GLU A 165 11.93 -9.15 -15.14
CA GLU A 165 12.95 -9.77 -14.28
C GLU A 165 13.12 -9.03 -12.95
N VAL A 166 12.96 -7.69 -12.96
CA VAL A 166 13.02 -6.86 -11.76
C VAL A 166 11.78 -7.08 -10.90
N ALA A 167 10.61 -7.13 -11.54
CA ALA A 167 9.34 -7.40 -10.85
C ALA A 167 9.34 -8.81 -10.23
N GLU A 168 9.75 -9.83 -10.99
CA GLU A 168 9.87 -11.20 -10.52
C GLU A 168 10.88 -11.34 -9.37
N SER A 169 12.03 -10.70 -9.49
CA SER A 169 13.05 -10.71 -8.43
C SER A 169 12.52 -10.12 -7.13
N GLY A 170 11.80 -8.99 -7.19
CA GLY A 170 11.17 -8.37 -6.02
C GLY A 170 10.07 -9.23 -5.41
N LEU A 171 9.23 -9.84 -6.25
CA LEU A 171 8.19 -10.77 -5.82
C LEU A 171 8.79 -12.01 -5.15
N ASN A 172 9.83 -12.60 -5.74
CA ASN A 172 10.51 -13.76 -5.19
C ASN A 172 11.13 -13.49 -3.81
N ARG A 173 11.57 -12.26 -3.52
CA ARG A 173 12.02 -11.88 -2.17
C ARG A 173 10.90 -12.00 -1.13
N LEU A 174 9.69 -11.57 -1.47
CA LEU A 174 8.50 -11.70 -0.61
C LEU A 174 8.12 -13.18 -0.41
N LEU A 175 8.10 -13.96 -1.49
CA LEU A 175 7.75 -15.38 -1.43
C LEU A 175 8.75 -16.18 -0.58
N ARG A 176 10.04 -15.84 -0.60
CA ARG A 176 11.07 -16.49 0.23
C ARG A 176 10.87 -16.29 1.73
N VAL A 177 10.18 -15.24 2.15
CA VAL A 177 9.81 -15.02 3.56
C VAL A 177 8.37 -15.44 3.86
N ASN A 178 7.76 -16.24 2.96
CA ASN A 178 6.39 -16.73 3.05
C ASN A 178 5.34 -15.63 3.19
N ALA A 179 5.58 -14.47 2.56
CA ALA A 179 4.60 -13.40 2.54
C ALA A 179 3.34 -13.82 1.77
N ASN A 180 2.17 -13.54 2.31
CA ASN A 180 0.89 -13.78 1.65
C ASN A 180 0.62 -12.71 0.59
N VAL A 181 1.12 -12.91 -0.64
CA VAL A 181 0.91 -11.99 -1.75
C VAL A 181 -0.48 -12.21 -2.35
N LEU A 182 -1.38 -11.25 -2.15
CA LEU A 182 -2.77 -11.32 -2.62
C LEU A 182 -2.90 -11.09 -4.12
N GLY A 183 -1.99 -10.30 -4.70
CA GLY A 183 -2.00 -10.01 -6.13
C GLY A 183 -1.06 -8.88 -6.52
N VAL A 184 -1.05 -8.62 -7.83
CA VAL A 184 -0.23 -7.57 -8.46
C VAL A 184 -1.14 -6.49 -9.04
N VAL A 185 -0.81 -5.24 -8.76
CA VAL A 185 -1.43 -4.06 -9.38
C VAL A 185 -0.51 -3.55 -10.48
N LEU A 186 -0.93 -3.70 -11.74
CA LEU A 186 -0.26 -3.06 -12.87
C LEU A 186 -0.69 -1.59 -12.90
N ASN A 187 0.20 -0.71 -12.44
CA ASN A 187 -0.08 0.72 -12.29
C ASN A 187 0.39 1.52 -13.50
N GLN A 188 -0.22 2.68 -13.74
CA GLN A 188 0.08 3.59 -14.85
C GLN A 188 -0.02 2.92 -16.23
N PHE A 189 -0.96 1.98 -16.38
CA PHE A 189 -1.24 1.32 -17.65
C PHE A 189 -1.86 2.30 -18.65
N ASP A 190 -1.24 2.44 -19.82
CA ASP A 190 -1.76 3.22 -20.94
C ASP A 190 -2.35 2.30 -22.01
N ALA A 191 -3.68 2.25 -22.08
CA ALA A 191 -4.41 1.44 -23.04
C ALA A 191 -4.11 1.83 -24.52
N SER A 192 -3.72 3.10 -24.76
CA SER A 192 -3.37 3.58 -26.11
C SER A 192 -2.03 3.02 -26.59
N HIS A 193 -1.09 2.84 -25.68
CA HIS A 193 0.20 2.18 -25.95
C HIS A 193 0.01 0.67 -26.15
N ALA A 194 -0.75 0.01 -25.29
CA ALA A 194 -1.00 -1.42 -25.38
C ALA A 194 -1.63 -1.82 -26.73
N ALA A 195 -2.48 -0.98 -27.29
CA ALA A 195 -3.10 -1.20 -28.62
C ALA A 195 -2.10 -1.18 -29.78
N LYS A 196 -0.92 -0.53 -29.62
CA LYS A 196 0.12 -0.46 -30.67
C LYS A 196 1.00 -1.71 -30.73
N TYR A 197 1.13 -2.45 -29.61
CA TYR A 197 1.98 -3.64 -29.52
C TYR A 197 1.25 -4.97 -29.74
N GLY A 198 0.05 -4.92 -30.28
CA GLY A 198 -0.68 -6.05 -30.85
C GLY A 198 -1.00 -7.20 -29.88
N GLY A 199 -2.22 -7.25 -29.37
CA GLY A 199 -2.73 -8.54 -29.00
C GLY A 199 -3.73 -8.64 -27.86
N TYR A 200 -3.75 -7.77 -26.85
CA TYR A 200 -4.67 -7.94 -25.72
C TYR A 200 -5.54 -6.71 -25.39
N GLY A 201 -5.32 -5.55 -26.03
CA GLY A 201 -5.99 -4.29 -25.67
C GLY A 201 -7.33 -4.02 -26.34
N LYS A 202 -7.57 -4.50 -27.56
CA LYS A 202 -8.76 -4.12 -28.35
C LYS A 202 -10.03 -4.91 -28.01
N GLY A 203 -9.92 -6.13 -27.48
CA GLY A 203 -11.08 -6.97 -27.20
C GLY A 203 -11.70 -6.81 -25.82
N TYR A 204 -10.94 -6.29 -24.85
CA TYR A 204 -11.40 -6.32 -23.46
C TYR A 204 -12.23 -5.09 -23.06
N TYR A 205 -11.97 -3.91 -23.62
CA TYR A 205 -12.72 -2.69 -23.33
C TYR A 205 -13.95 -2.49 -24.20
N ASP A 206 -13.97 -2.99 -25.45
CA ASP A 206 -15.16 -2.93 -26.32
C ASP A 206 -16.27 -3.91 -25.89
N TYR A 207 -15.92 -4.99 -25.19
CA TYR A 207 -16.89 -6.00 -24.78
C TYR A 207 -17.72 -5.63 -23.54
N TYR A 208 -17.22 -4.74 -22.69
CA TYR A 208 -17.90 -4.37 -21.42
C TYR A 208 -18.66 -3.04 -21.46
N GLY A 209 -18.74 -2.34 -22.58
CA GLY A 209 -19.74 -1.25 -22.80
C GLY A 209 -19.83 -0.10 -21.79
N TYR A 210 -18.86 0.07 -20.88
CA TYR A 210 -18.86 1.10 -19.84
C TYR A 210 -17.95 2.30 -20.21
N GLY A 211 -18.01 2.75 -21.44
CA GLY A 211 -17.22 3.88 -21.88
C GLY A 211 -17.99 4.77 -22.85
N SER A 212 -18.31 5.98 -22.41
CA SER A 212 -18.84 7.13 -23.12
C SER A 212 -20.37 7.22 -23.23
N ASP A 213 -21.02 7.83 -22.26
CA ASP A 213 -22.15 8.71 -22.50
C ASP A 213 -21.65 9.90 -23.34
N LYS A 214 -21.95 9.88 -24.62
CA LYS A 214 -21.91 11.08 -25.45
C LYS A 214 -23.04 11.98 -24.97
N ALA A 215 -22.67 13.10 -24.34
CA ALA A 215 -23.58 14.21 -24.15
C ALA A 215 -24.11 14.68 -25.53
N TYR A 216 -25.42 14.72 -25.67
CA TYR A 216 -26.13 15.56 -26.63
C TYR A 216 -26.40 16.92 -26.01
#